data_1050b0496782b78a575ebad91322d465
#
_entry.id   1050b0496782b78a575ebad91322d465
#
_cell.length_a   1.000
_cell.length_b   1.000
_cell.length_c   1.000
_cell.angle_alpha   90.00
_cell.angle_beta   90.00
_cell.angle_gamma   90.00
#
_symmetry.space_group_name_H-M   'P 1'
#
loop_
_entity.id
_entity.type
_entity.pdbx_description
1 polymer ?
#
loop_
_entity_poly.entity_id
_entity_poly.type
_entity_poly.pdbx_seq_one_letter_code
_entity_poly.pdbx_strand_id
1 'polypeptide(L)'
;LPVAFSGCLIRGNTNFDADHVFWLGIGDLSLDIMGLCGYCFYQKTHGMLAKNHNGFGTRSVHESRGFSGQTGAVMPPVYLTSTFENGNEEGFDYTRSGNPNFRLLERTLASLEGAAHATSFASGVSAVTAVVSTLKSGDCVIAEENVYGCTYRLFERVFGKFGVRVSYLDLSQEANWEAIRQTPPVLVWLESPTNPLLKILDIAAICRVAASVGVPVLVDNTFASPYVQRPVELGATLSLSSTTKYINGHSDCLGGVVATNDAQWQEKMMFAQKALGLQPSPFDAWLTARGQRTLELRMERHASNALELAQWLETRKGVRCVRYPFLPSHPQYALARRQMKNGSGILTAHLDCPQDVALEFCRKLRLFTLAESLGGVESLVCHPSSMTHASVPPEVRRAVGIDDGLLRFSIGIEDARDLREDIENVLTGIIG
;
A
#
# COMPACT_ATOMS: atom_id res chain seq x y z
N LEU A 1 8.50 -39.32 33.80
CA LEU A 1 8.05 -40.49 33.03
C LEU A 1 7.38 -40.03 31.76
N PRO A 2 7.86 -40.40 30.58
CA PRO A 2 7.23 -40.03 29.32
C PRO A 2 6.10 -41.03 29.02
N VAL A 3 4.92 -40.52 28.68
CA VAL A 3 3.83 -41.35 28.15
C VAL A 3 3.81 -41.16 26.62
N ALA A 4 4.17 -42.22 25.93
CA ALA A 4 4.03 -42.33 24.49
C ALA A 4 2.56 -42.57 24.14
N PHE A 5 1.98 -41.80 23.25
CA PHE A 5 0.73 -42.12 22.56
C PHE A 5 1.04 -42.80 21.22
N SER A 6 0.81 -44.10 21.18
CA SER A 6 0.78 -44.90 19.99
C SER A 6 -0.58 -44.75 19.28
N GLY A 7 -0.54 -44.79 17.96
CA GLY A 7 -1.64 -44.48 17.06
C GLY A 7 -2.89 -45.34 17.24
N CYS A 8 -4.00 -44.74 16.83
CA CYS A 8 -5.23 -45.49 16.53
C CYS A 8 -5.70 -45.10 15.12
N LEU A 9 -5.54 -46.05 14.21
CA LEU A 9 -6.19 -46.04 12.91
C LEU A 9 -7.67 -46.41 13.14
N ILE A 10 -8.59 -45.52 12.77
CA ILE A 10 -10.00 -45.91 12.66
C ILE A 10 -10.41 -45.77 11.20
N ARG A 11 -10.54 -46.91 10.52
CA ARG A 11 -11.39 -47.08 9.36
C ARG A 11 -12.79 -47.46 9.87
N GLY A 12 -13.81 -46.78 9.37
CA GLY A 12 -15.18 -47.21 9.60
C GLY A 12 -16.20 -46.17 9.23
N ASN A 13 -16.88 -46.39 8.15
CA ASN A 13 -18.18 -45.82 7.82
C ASN A 13 -19.15 -46.08 8.97
N THR A 14 -19.77 -45.05 9.55
CA THR A 14 -21.16 -45.13 10.06
C THR A 14 -21.66 -43.78 10.54
N ASN A 15 -22.93 -43.53 10.32
CA ASN A 15 -23.74 -42.41 10.78
C ASN A 15 -23.60 -42.18 12.27
N PHE A 16 -23.30 -40.95 12.69
CA PHE A 16 -23.36 -40.57 14.10
C PHE A 16 -24.64 -39.81 14.36
N ASP A 17 -25.44 -40.36 15.25
CA ASP A 17 -26.61 -39.75 15.87
C ASP A 17 -26.18 -38.89 17.06
N ALA A 18 -26.79 -37.71 17.25
CA ALA A 18 -26.23 -36.60 18.02
C ALA A 18 -26.66 -36.56 19.51
N ASP A 19 -26.98 -37.70 20.13
CA ASP A 19 -27.55 -37.70 21.50
C ASP A 19 -26.83 -38.62 22.52
N HIS A 20 -25.53 -38.47 22.75
CA HIS A 20 -24.92 -38.95 23.99
C HIS A 20 -23.64 -38.18 24.37
N VAL A 21 -23.78 -37.23 25.28
CA VAL A 21 -22.66 -36.59 25.98
C VAL A 21 -22.33 -37.41 27.20
N PHE A 22 -21.17 -38.06 27.23
CA PHE A 22 -20.60 -38.69 28.45
C PHE A 22 -19.83 -37.65 29.27
N TRP A 23 -20.28 -37.42 30.50
CA TRP A 23 -19.57 -36.65 31.50
C TRP A 23 -18.59 -37.57 32.24
N LEU A 24 -17.30 -37.33 32.10
CA LEU A 24 -16.28 -37.82 33.02
C LEU A 24 -15.87 -36.65 33.92
N GLY A 25 -16.32 -36.69 35.16
CA GLY A 25 -15.92 -35.75 36.19
C GLY A 25 -14.49 -36.01 36.64
N ILE A 26 -13.61 -35.07 36.39
CA ILE A 26 -12.34 -34.88 37.08
C ILE A 26 -12.31 -33.43 37.53
N GLY A 27 -12.14 -33.25 38.87
CA GLY A 27 -12.24 -31.97 39.53
C GLY A 27 -11.25 -30.92 39.04
N ASP A 28 -11.69 -29.68 39.18
CA ASP A 28 -10.92 -28.43 39.22
C ASP A 28 -9.74 -28.24 38.23
N LEU A 29 -10.02 -28.26 36.94
CA LEU A 29 -9.20 -27.66 35.91
C LEU A 29 -10.10 -27.17 34.78
N SER A 30 -10.97 -26.22 35.11
CA SER A 30 -11.76 -25.46 34.13
C SER A 30 -10.99 -24.19 33.72
N LEU A 31 -9.87 -24.36 33.07
CA LEU A 31 -9.16 -23.28 32.40
C LEU A 31 -9.08 -23.59 30.91
N ASP A 32 -9.86 -22.85 30.15
CA ASP A 32 -9.65 -22.50 28.74
C ASP A 32 -9.47 -23.57 27.66
N ILE A 33 -10.18 -24.70 27.72
CA ILE A 33 -10.26 -25.60 26.56
C ILE A 33 -11.17 -25.04 25.45
N MET A 34 -12.14 -24.19 25.78
CA MET A 34 -12.99 -23.56 24.78
C MET A 34 -12.24 -22.49 23.94
N GLY A 35 -11.29 -21.76 24.52
CA GLY A 35 -10.44 -20.81 23.79
C GLY A 35 -9.51 -21.50 22.79
N LEU A 36 -8.92 -22.63 23.17
CA LEU A 36 -8.03 -23.41 22.31
C LEU A 36 -8.77 -24.19 21.21
N CYS A 37 -9.99 -24.64 21.46
CA CYS A 37 -10.77 -25.36 20.46
C CYS A 37 -11.30 -24.43 19.36
N GLY A 38 -11.74 -23.21 19.71
CA GLY A 38 -12.12 -22.17 18.72
C GLY A 38 -10.94 -21.73 17.85
N TYR A 39 -9.75 -21.59 18.45
CA TYR A 39 -8.54 -21.21 17.72
C TYR A 39 -8.03 -22.35 16.80
N CYS A 40 -8.10 -23.59 17.24
CA CYS A 40 -7.74 -24.74 16.42
C CYS A 40 -8.76 -25.03 15.31
N PHE A 41 -10.04 -24.78 15.52
CA PHE A 41 -11.05 -24.93 14.46
C PHE A 41 -10.94 -23.81 13.44
N TYR A 42 -10.64 -22.58 13.88
CA TYR A 42 -10.37 -21.45 12.99
C TYR A 42 -9.13 -21.69 12.12
N GLN A 43 -8.08 -22.31 12.65
CA GLN A 43 -6.90 -22.68 11.85
C GLN A 43 -7.16 -23.89 10.92
N LYS A 44 -8.11 -24.78 11.22
CA LYS A 44 -8.40 -25.94 10.36
C LYS A 44 -9.28 -25.60 9.16
N THR A 45 -10.14 -24.62 9.26
CA THR A 45 -10.98 -24.17 8.13
C THR A 45 -10.30 -23.11 7.26
N HIS A 46 -9.27 -22.44 7.79
CA HIS A 46 -8.42 -21.51 7.07
C HIS A 46 -6.98 -22.05 7.09
N GLY A 47 -6.81 -23.28 6.58
CA GLY A 47 -5.51 -23.93 6.55
C GLY A 47 -4.42 -22.92 6.23
N MET A 48 -3.27 -22.99 6.96
CA MET A 48 -2.03 -22.36 6.52
C MET A 48 -2.06 -22.36 5.00
N LEU A 49 -2.08 -21.16 4.39
CA LEU A 49 -1.97 -21.00 2.95
C LEU A 49 -0.73 -21.80 2.54
N ALA A 50 -0.92 -23.05 2.10
CA ALA A 50 0.06 -23.73 1.30
C ALA A 50 0.48 -22.67 0.30
N LYS A 51 1.79 -22.37 0.21
CA LYS A 51 2.34 -21.29 -0.63
C LYS A 51 1.50 -21.27 -1.89
N ASN A 52 0.67 -20.23 -2.03
CA ASN A 52 -0.31 -20.21 -3.11
C ASN A 52 0.50 -20.06 -4.40
N HIS A 53 0.71 -21.16 -5.11
CA HIS A 53 1.48 -21.20 -6.34
C HIS A 53 0.78 -20.49 -7.51
N ASN A 54 -0.42 -19.98 -7.28
CA ASN A 54 -1.17 -19.25 -8.29
C ASN A 54 -0.52 -17.90 -8.60
N GLY A 55 -0.54 -17.53 -9.88
CA GLY A 55 -0.07 -16.23 -10.36
C GLY A 55 -0.86 -15.06 -9.74
N PHE A 56 -0.29 -13.85 -9.83
CA PHE A 56 -0.85 -12.64 -9.24
C PHE A 56 -2.30 -12.39 -9.68
N GLY A 57 -2.61 -12.46 -10.99
CA GLY A 57 -3.95 -12.24 -11.52
C GLY A 57 -4.98 -13.24 -10.98
N THR A 58 -4.61 -14.52 -10.85
CA THR A 58 -5.48 -15.53 -10.24
C THR A 58 -5.78 -15.20 -8.78
N ARG A 59 -4.76 -14.83 -8.00
CA ARG A 59 -4.93 -14.44 -6.59
C ARG A 59 -5.77 -13.18 -6.47
N SER A 60 -5.54 -12.19 -7.32
CA SER A 60 -6.32 -10.96 -7.40
C SER A 60 -7.82 -11.20 -7.58
N VAL A 61 -8.19 -12.20 -8.38
CA VAL A 61 -9.60 -12.55 -8.66
C VAL A 61 -10.20 -13.44 -7.58
N HIS A 62 -9.44 -14.40 -7.04
CA HIS A 62 -10.00 -15.52 -6.27
C HIS A 62 -9.82 -15.40 -4.76
N GLU A 63 -8.82 -14.69 -4.24
CA GLU A 63 -8.62 -14.54 -2.80
C GLU A 63 -9.76 -13.80 -2.10
N SER A 64 -10.47 -12.94 -2.83
CA SER A 64 -11.67 -12.26 -2.32
C SER A 64 -12.93 -13.13 -2.29
N ARG A 65 -12.85 -14.43 -2.63
CA ARG A 65 -13.96 -15.39 -2.49
C ARG A 65 -13.98 -15.96 -1.07
N GLY A 66 -15.15 -16.35 -0.58
CA GLY A 66 -15.22 -17.16 0.64
C GLY A 66 -16.17 -16.68 1.72
N PHE A 67 -16.82 -15.51 1.57
CA PHE A 67 -17.91 -15.09 2.45
C PHE A 67 -19.20 -14.87 1.66
N SER A 68 -19.51 -15.79 0.73
CA SER A 68 -20.76 -15.75 -0.04
C SER A 68 -21.97 -16.12 0.81
N GLY A 69 -21.75 -16.56 2.03
CA GLY A 69 -22.81 -17.04 2.91
C GLY A 69 -23.61 -18.19 2.28
N GLN A 70 -24.87 -18.32 2.65
CA GLN A 70 -25.77 -19.38 2.14
C GLN A 70 -26.18 -19.21 0.68
N THR A 71 -25.92 -18.04 0.06
CA THR A 71 -26.43 -17.73 -1.30
C THR A 71 -25.53 -18.22 -2.42
N GLY A 72 -24.26 -18.57 -2.16
CA GLY A 72 -23.29 -18.94 -3.20
C GLY A 72 -22.94 -17.77 -4.14
N ALA A 73 -23.13 -16.51 -3.72
CA ALA A 73 -22.85 -15.34 -4.54
C ALA A 73 -21.37 -15.27 -4.96
N VAL A 74 -21.08 -15.01 -6.26
CA VAL A 74 -19.72 -14.91 -6.80
C VAL A 74 -18.98 -13.69 -6.24
N MET A 75 -19.67 -12.55 -6.08
CA MET A 75 -19.17 -11.40 -5.33
C MET A 75 -19.66 -11.47 -3.91
N PRO A 76 -18.81 -11.21 -2.91
CA PRO A 76 -19.24 -11.15 -1.52
C PRO A 76 -20.26 -10.03 -1.32
N PRO A 77 -21.25 -10.20 -0.41
CA PRO A 77 -22.17 -9.13 -0.08
C PRO A 77 -21.46 -7.98 0.66
N VAL A 78 -22.11 -6.82 0.71
CA VAL A 78 -21.70 -5.70 1.56
C VAL A 78 -22.40 -5.81 2.91
N TYR A 79 -21.63 -5.86 3.99
CA TYR A 79 -22.13 -5.97 5.36
C TYR A 79 -22.20 -4.58 6.02
N LEU A 80 -23.27 -3.83 5.74
CA LEU A 80 -23.50 -2.50 6.31
C LEU A 80 -24.17 -2.61 7.68
N THR A 81 -23.43 -3.11 8.66
CA THR A 81 -23.89 -3.20 10.05
C THR A 81 -22.85 -2.65 11.00
N SER A 82 -23.27 -2.06 12.12
CA SER A 82 -22.38 -1.63 13.19
C SER A 82 -22.06 -2.75 14.17
N THR A 83 -22.97 -3.71 14.36
CA THR A 83 -22.88 -4.75 15.39
C THR A 83 -23.32 -6.10 14.84
N PHE A 84 -22.79 -7.17 15.45
CA PHE A 84 -23.10 -8.55 15.13
C PHE A 84 -23.66 -9.25 16.37
N GLU A 85 -24.42 -10.32 16.17
CA GLU A 85 -24.90 -11.16 17.24
C GLU A 85 -23.71 -11.81 17.99
N ASN A 86 -23.76 -11.75 19.32
CA ASN A 86 -22.70 -12.34 20.16
C ASN A 86 -22.69 -13.86 20.02
N GLY A 87 -21.50 -14.43 19.84
CA GLY A 87 -21.31 -15.87 19.68
C GLY A 87 -21.60 -16.37 18.26
N ASN A 88 -21.66 -15.50 17.25
CA ASN A 88 -21.75 -15.95 15.86
C ASN A 88 -20.49 -16.74 15.44
N GLU A 89 -20.65 -17.68 14.52
CA GLU A 89 -19.61 -18.60 14.08
C GLU A 89 -18.37 -17.92 13.49
N GLU A 90 -18.51 -16.71 12.92
CA GLU A 90 -17.44 -15.95 12.29
C GLU A 90 -16.62 -15.11 13.30
N GLY A 91 -17.09 -14.98 14.54
CA GLY A 91 -16.41 -14.28 15.63
C GLY A 91 -16.39 -12.75 15.46
N PHE A 92 -17.31 -12.18 14.71
CA PHE A 92 -17.50 -10.73 14.67
C PHE A 92 -18.33 -10.25 15.86
N ASP A 93 -18.00 -9.07 16.37
CA ASP A 93 -18.73 -8.40 17.45
C ASP A 93 -19.25 -7.02 17.02
N TYR A 94 -18.35 -6.20 16.50
CA TYR A 94 -18.60 -4.82 16.15
C TYR A 94 -17.74 -4.39 14.97
N THR A 95 -18.32 -3.68 14.00
CA THR A 95 -17.62 -3.33 12.75
C THR A 95 -16.30 -2.57 12.96
N ARG A 96 -16.19 -1.71 14.00
CA ARG A 96 -14.93 -1.05 14.32
C ARG A 96 -13.80 -2.02 14.68
N SER A 97 -14.16 -3.20 15.18
CA SER A 97 -13.21 -4.27 15.59
C SER A 97 -12.97 -5.30 14.48
N GLY A 98 -13.86 -5.37 13.49
CA GLY A 98 -13.81 -6.32 12.38
C GLY A 98 -15.11 -6.40 11.62
N ASN A 99 -15.01 -6.66 10.31
CA ASN A 99 -16.15 -6.81 9.42
C ASN A 99 -15.78 -7.80 8.30
N PRO A 100 -16.70 -8.61 7.77
CA PRO A 100 -16.41 -9.55 6.69
C PRO A 100 -15.76 -8.90 5.47
N ASN A 101 -16.15 -7.68 5.10
CA ASN A 101 -15.56 -6.96 3.97
C ASN A 101 -14.10 -6.55 4.23
N PHE A 102 -13.75 -6.15 5.46
CA PHE A 102 -12.35 -5.87 5.83
C PHE A 102 -11.50 -7.13 5.71
N ARG A 103 -11.94 -8.23 6.36
CA ARG A 103 -11.23 -9.51 6.39
C ARG A 103 -10.95 -10.05 4.99
N LEU A 104 -11.92 -9.90 4.07
CA LEU A 104 -11.74 -10.27 2.66
C LEU A 104 -10.68 -9.43 1.96
N LEU A 105 -10.76 -8.12 2.11
CA LEU A 105 -9.80 -7.19 1.52
C LEU A 105 -8.40 -7.45 2.08
N GLU A 106 -8.26 -7.54 3.39
CA GLU A 106 -6.99 -7.77 4.10
C GLU A 106 -6.33 -9.09 3.68
N ARG A 107 -7.09 -10.19 3.60
CA ARG A 107 -6.60 -11.48 3.10
C ARG A 107 -6.08 -11.36 1.66
N THR A 108 -6.83 -10.70 0.81
CA THR A 108 -6.42 -10.53 -0.59
C THR A 108 -5.15 -9.68 -0.69
N LEU A 109 -5.09 -8.55 0.01
CA LEU A 109 -3.93 -7.66 -0.04
C LEU A 109 -2.69 -8.30 0.59
N ALA A 110 -2.82 -9.04 1.69
CA ALA A 110 -1.72 -9.84 2.24
C ALA A 110 -1.15 -10.79 1.19
N SER A 111 -2.03 -11.55 0.50
CA SER A 111 -1.61 -12.46 -0.57
C SER A 111 -0.91 -11.76 -1.73
N LEU A 112 -1.41 -10.59 -2.16
CA LEU A 112 -0.82 -9.83 -3.28
C LEU A 112 0.53 -9.21 -2.90
N GLU A 113 0.68 -8.72 -1.68
CA GLU A 113 1.94 -8.19 -1.12
C GLU A 113 2.98 -9.27 -0.83
N GLY A 114 2.60 -10.56 -0.88
CA GLY A 114 3.48 -11.66 -0.45
C GLY A 114 3.72 -11.67 1.06
N ALA A 115 2.77 -11.14 1.82
CA ALA A 115 2.82 -11.02 3.28
C ALA A 115 1.91 -12.04 3.97
N ALA A 116 2.20 -12.35 5.23
CA ALA A 116 1.36 -13.20 6.07
C ALA A 116 0.09 -12.48 6.54
N HIS A 117 0.19 -11.16 6.72
CA HIS A 117 -0.85 -10.34 7.33
C HIS A 117 -1.02 -9.02 6.57
N ALA A 118 -2.24 -8.49 6.61
CA ALA A 118 -2.54 -7.10 6.25
C ALA A 118 -3.64 -6.55 7.13
N THR A 119 -3.60 -5.24 7.38
CA THR A 119 -4.64 -4.49 8.09
C THR A 119 -5.08 -3.32 7.22
N SER A 120 -6.39 -3.16 7.02
CA SER A 120 -7.00 -2.12 6.20
C SER A 120 -7.37 -0.89 7.04
N PHE A 121 -7.35 0.29 6.43
CA PHE A 121 -7.59 1.58 7.09
C PHE A 121 -8.48 2.50 6.24
N ALA A 122 -9.13 3.48 6.88
CA ALA A 122 -10.04 4.42 6.23
C ALA A 122 -9.36 5.30 5.15
N SER A 123 -8.05 5.45 5.18
CA SER A 123 -7.26 6.18 4.19
C SER A 123 -5.79 5.79 4.28
N GLY A 124 -4.99 6.17 3.27
CA GLY A 124 -3.53 6.06 3.37
C GLY A 124 -2.96 6.79 4.59
N VAL A 125 -3.47 8.00 4.89
CA VAL A 125 -3.05 8.76 6.08
C VAL A 125 -3.46 8.08 7.38
N SER A 126 -4.60 7.38 7.42
CA SER A 126 -4.98 6.55 8.57
C SER A 126 -4.02 5.38 8.77
N ALA A 127 -3.53 4.76 7.68
CA ALA A 127 -2.51 3.73 7.75
C ALA A 127 -1.17 4.30 8.29
N VAL A 128 -0.74 5.48 7.81
CA VAL A 128 0.42 6.21 8.36
C VAL A 128 0.23 6.49 9.85
N THR A 129 -0.95 7.00 10.24
CA THR A 129 -1.29 7.30 11.65
C THR A 129 -1.20 6.07 12.53
N ALA A 130 -1.70 4.92 12.06
CA ALA A 130 -1.63 3.66 12.80
C ALA A 130 -0.18 3.27 13.10
N VAL A 131 0.72 3.36 12.13
CA VAL A 131 2.15 3.05 12.34
C VAL A 131 2.79 4.06 13.29
N VAL A 132 2.62 5.36 13.04
CA VAL A 132 3.25 6.40 13.85
C VAL A 132 2.71 6.42 15.28
N SER A 133 1.46 6.01 15.51
CA SER A 133 0.87 5.89 16.86
C SER A 133 1.54 4.84 17.74
N THR A 134 2.35 3.94 17.17
CA THR A 134 3.14 2.97 17.94
C THR A 134 4.40 3.56 18.57
N LEU A 135 4.78 4.76 18.14
CA LEU A 135 5.98 5.46 18.60
C LEU A 135 5.73 6.15 19.94
N LYS A 136 6.81 6.37 20.69
CA LYS A 136 6.81 6.99 22.01
C LYS A 136 7.48 8.37 21.96
N SER A 137 7.24 9.18 22.97
CA SER A 137 7.98 10.43 23.17
C SER A 137 9.48 10.15 23.28
N GLY A 138 10.28 10.91 22.53
CA GLY A 138 11.73 10.73 22.44
C GLY A 138 12.19 9.80 21.30
N ASP A 139 11.30 9.02 20.71
CA ASP A 139 11.65 8.17 19.56
C ASP A 139 12.11 9.01 18.37
N CYS A 140 13.06 8.45 17.61
CA CYS A 140 13.57 9.05 16.38
C CYS A 140 13.28 8.14 15.20
N VAL A 141 12.76 8.69 14.11
CA VAL A 141 12.56 8.05 12.82
C VAL A 141 13.58 8.60 11.83
N ILE A 142 14.21 7.77 11.02
CA ILE A 142 14.92 8.23 9.81
C ILE A 142 13.98 8.03 8.63
N ALA A 143 13.68 9.09 7.90
CA ALA A 143 12.78 9.07 6.75
C ALA A 143 13.48 9.55 5.47
N GLU A 144 13.06 9.00 4.34
CA GLU A 144 13.40 9.59 3.03
C GLU A 144 12.98 11.06 3.00
N GLU A 145 13.82 11.93 2.45
CA GLU A 145 13.54 13.39 2.42
C GLU A 145 12.31 13.76 1.58
N ASN A 146 12.01 12.96 0.55
CA ASN A 146 10.88 13.16 -0.35
C ASN A 146 9.68 12.26 0.01
N VAL A 147 9.22 12.31 1.26
CA VAL A 147 7.99 11.63 1.65
C VAL A 147 6.75 12.43 1.25
N TYR A 148 5.63 11.73 1.11
CA TYR A 148 4.34 12.35 0.82
C TYR A 148 4.02 13.50 1.78
N GLY A 149 3.53 14.63 1.23
CA GLY A 149 3.32 15.86 2.00
C GLY A 149 2.40 15.72 3.21
N CYS A 150 1.42 14.78 3.20
CA CYS A 150 0.62 14.51 4.39
C CYS A 150 1.39 13.69 5.43
N THR A 151 2.28 12.78 5.02
CA THR A 151 3.18 12.05 5.93
C THR A 151 4.10 13.03 6.64
N TYR A 152 4.72 13.96 5.89
CA TYR A 152 5.53 15.04 6.45
C TYR A 152 4.73 15.89 7.47
N ARG A 153 3.52 16.34 7.09
CA ARG A 153 2.66 17.14 7.99
C ARG A 153 2.25 16.39 9.25
N LEU A 154 2.00 15.07 9.13
CA LEU A 154 1.65 14.24 10.27
C LEU A 154 2.82 14.13 11.25
N PHE A 155 4.04 13.88 10.76
CA PHE A 155 5.23 13.85 11.58
C PHE A 155 5.49 15.20 12.26
N GLU A 156 5.59 16.30 11.49
CA GLU A 156 6.02 17.60 12.01
C GLU A 156 4.96 18.29 12.86
N ARG A 157 3.70 18.26 12.41
CA ARG A 157 2.65 19.10 13.01
C ARG A 157 1.73 18.36 13.97
N VAL A 158 1.73 17.03 13.95
CA VAL A 158 0.91 16.22 14.84
C VAL A 158 1.79 15.48 15.83
N PHE A 159 2.58 14.53 15.41
CA PHE A 159 3.36 13.66 16.30
C PHE A 159 4.62 14.33 16.85
N GLY A 160 5.18 15.34 16.19
CA GLY A 160 6.23 16.19 16.74
C GLY A 160 5.83 16.86 18.06
N LYS A 161 4.54 17.21 18.22
CA LYS A 161 4.00 17.75 19.49
C LYS A 161 4.00 16.73 20.62
N PHE A 162 4.05 15.45 20.31
CA PHE A 162 4.13 14.36 21.28
C PHE A 162 5.58 13.84 21.48
N GLY A 163 6.56 14.59 20.96
CA GLY A 163 7.97 14.31 21.16
C GLY A 163 8.58 13.28 20.21
N VAL A 164 7.88 12.85 19.15
CA VAL A 164 8.47 12.07 18.07
C VAL A 164 9.35 12.98 17.21
N ARG A 165 10.57 12.54 16.91
CA ARG A 165 11.54 13.26 16.08
C ARG A 165 11.75 12.54 14.76
N VAL A 166 11.96 13.28 13.67
CA VAL A 166 12.25 12.72 12.37
C VAL A 166 13.50 13.35 11.78
N SER A 167 14.41 12.53 11.28
CA SER A 167 15.57 12.95 10.50
C SER A 167 15.31 12.61 9.04
N TYR A 168 15.20 13.62 8.20
CA TYR A 168 14.99 13.46 6.76
C TYR A 168 16.33 13.39 6.04
N LEU A 169 16.57 12.33 5.26
CA LEU A 169 17.81 12.08 4.53
C LEU A 169 17.50 11.62 3.11
N ASP A 170 18.32 12.02 2.15
CA ASP A 170 18.30 11.40 0.80
C ASP A 170 18.81 9.96 0.89
N LEU A 171 17.89 9.01 1.09
CA LEU A 171 18.22 7.59 1.22
C LEU A 171 18.50 6.91 -0.13
N SER A 172 18.45 7.65 -1.24
CA SER A 172 19.00 7.19 -2.52
C SER A 172 20.53 7.21 -2.54
N GLN A 173 21.16 7.91 -1.59
CA GLN A 173 22.62 7.99 -1.43
C GLN A 173 23.08 6.99 -0.36
N GLU A 174 23.90 6.03 -0.75
CA GLU A 174 24.42 4.98 0.15
C GLU A 174 25.17 5.56 1.36
N ALA A 175 25.90 6.68 1.17
CA ALA A 175 26.62 7.35 2.24
C ALA A 175 25.70 7.75 3.42
N ASN A 176 24.44 8.03 3.16
CA ASN A 176 23.48 8.42 4.19
C ASN A 176 22.95 7.24 5.02
N TRP A 177 23.14 5.99 4.56
CA TRP A 177 22.72 4.81 5.31
C TRP A 177 23.54 4.57 6.59
N GLU A 178 24.75 5.14 6.65
CA GLU A 178 25.59 5.07 7.85
C GLU A 178 24.92 5.71 9.08
N ALA A 179 24.05 6.70 8.88
CA ALA A 179 23.25 7.29 9.96
C ALA A 179 22.36 6.25 10.66
N ILE A 180 21.88 5.25 9.94
CA ILE A 180 21.06 4.16 10.51
C ILE A 180 21.89 3.32 11.48
N ARG A 181 23.18 3.10 11.20
CA ARG A 181 24.09 2.33 12.08
C ARG A 181 24.60 3.14 13.25
N GLN A 182 25.01 4.39 13.01
CA GLN A 182 25.64 5.26 14.03
C GLN A 182 24.63 5.72 15.10
N THR A 183 23.40 5.98 14.70
CA THR A 183 22.33 6.42 15.61
C THR A 183 21.06 5.68 15.24
N PRO A 184 20.94 4.39 15.64
CA PRO A 184 19.82 3.56 15.22
C PRO A 184 18.47 4.20 15.56
N PRO A 185 17.59 4.47 14.57
CA PRO A 185 16.25 4.96 14.81
C PRO A 185 15.35 3.82 15.31
N VAL A 186 14.14 4.14 15.76
CA VAL A 186 13.13 3.12 16.07
C VAL A 186 12.43 2.59 14.82
N LEU A 187 12.51 3.34 13.70
CA LEU A 187 11.91 3.01 12.42
C LEU A 187 12.65 3.74 11.29
N VAL A 188 12.89 3.06 10.19
CA VAL A 188 13.27 3.67 8.91
C VAL A 188 12.01 3.76 8.03
N TRP A 189 11.71 4.95 7.52
CA TRP A 189 10.56 5.23 6.66
C TRP A 189 11.01 5.52 5.24
N LEU A 190 10.65 4.66 4.31
CA LEU A 190 10.96 4.79 2.90
C LEU A 190 9.68 5.11 2.11
N GLU A 191 9.83 5.80 0.98
CA GLU A 191 8.84 5.92 -0.08
C GLU A 191 9.55 5.65 -1.41
N SER A 192 9.13 4.64 -2.16
CA SER A 192 9.77 4.28 -3.42
C SER A 192 8.79 3.62 -4.39
N PRO A 193 8.56 4.22 -5.60
CA PRO A 193 9.11 5.51 -6.07
C PRO A 193 8.64 6.70 -5.24
N THR A 194 9.47 7.75 -5.11
CA THR A 194 9.12 8.95 -4.34
C THR A 194 8.17 9.87 -5.10
N ASN A 195 7.34 10.63 -4.36
CA ASN A 195 6.45 11.65 -4.93
C ASN A 195 7.04 13.07 -4.75
N PRO A 196 7.24 13.89 -5.80
CA PRO A 196 6.88 13.63 -7.20
C PRO A 196 8.06 13.20 -8.06
N LEU A 197 9.27 13.11 -7.54
CA LEU A 197 10.51 13.03 -8.31
C LEU A 197 10.84 11.62 -8.81
N LEU A 198 10.09 10.61 -8.38
CA LEU A 198 10.23 9.21 -8.80
C LEU A 198 11.62 8.61 -8.51
N LYS A 199 12.32 9.10 -7.45
CA LYS A 199 13.54 8.46 -6.99
C LYS A 199 13.24 7.00 -6.61
N ILE A 200 14.15 6.09 -6.96
CA ILE A 200 14.07 4.68 -6.58
C ILE A 200 15.12 4.42 -5.51
N LEU A 201 14.66 3.90 -4.38
CA LEU A 201 15.53 3.52 -3.26
C LEU A 201 15.87 2.03 -3.35
N ASP A 202 17.11 1.64 -3.04
CA ASP A 202 17.48 0.22 -2.93
C ASP A 202 16.93 -0.37 -1.61
N ILE A 203 15.65 -0.77 -1.66
CA ILE A 203 14.93 -1.28 -0.50
C ILE A 203 15.68 -2.44 0.13
N ALA A 204 16.13 -3.41 -0.67
CA ALA A 204 16.81 -4.59 -0.16
C ALA A 204 18.15 -4.25 0.54
N ALA A 205 18.90 -3.29 0.01
CA ALA A 205 20.15 -2.86 0.62
C ALA A 205 19.89 -2.10 1.93
N ILE A 206 18.95 -1.15 1.95
CA ILE A 206 18.59 -0.39 3.16
C ILE A 206 18.03 -1.34 4.24
N CYS A 207 17.20 -2.32 3.87
CA CYS A 207 16.70 -3.33 4.81
C CYS A 207 17.83 -4.15 5.44
N ARG A 208 18.86 -4.54 4.66
CA ARG A 208 20.03 -5.23 5.21
C ARG A 208 20.80 -4.36 6.22
N VAL A 209 20.95 -3.08 5.91
CA VAL A 209 21.60 -2.12 6.84
C VAL A 209 20.79 -2.00 8.12
N ALA A 210 19.49 -1.77 8.04
CA ALA A 210 18.61 -1.64 9.19
C ALA A 210 18.54 -2.93 10.02
N ALA A 211 18.49 -4.10 9.39
CA ALA A 211 18.49 -5.40 10.05
C ALA A 211 19.78 -5.65 10.85
N SER A 212 20.93 -5.13 10.40
CA SER A 212 22.21 -5.27 11.13
C SER A 212 22.21 -4.60 12.51
N VAL A 213 21.28 -3.69 12.75
CA VAL A 213 21.10 -2.96 14.03
C VAL A 213 19.70 -3.16 14.62
N GLY A 214 18.94 -4.14 14.11
CA GLY A 214 17.63 -4.52 14.64
C GLY A 214 16.50 -3.49 14.42
N VAL A 215 16.61 -2.63 13.40
CA VAL A 215 15.65 -1.57 13.12
C VAL A 215 14.66 -2.01 12.06
N PRO A 216 13.34 -1.89 12.30
CA PRO A 216 12.31 -2.16 11.30
C PRO A 216 12.33 -1.12 10.17
N VAL A 217 11.96 -1.55 8.97
CA VAL A 217 11.82 -0.70 7.78
C VAL A 217 10.37 -0.73 7.31
N LEU A 218 9.79 0.44 7.11
CA LEU A 218 8.53 0.64 6.41
C LEU A 218 8.79 1.20 5.01
N VAL A 219 8.06 0.70 4.03
CA VAL A 219 8.05 1.25 2.67
C VAL A 219 6.63 1.68 2.29
N ASP A 220 6.44 2.95 2.00
CA ASP A 220 5.24 3.41 1.29
C ASP A 220 5.37 3.02 -0.19
N ASN A 221 4.55 2.04 -0.58
CA ASN A 221 4.54 1.40 -1.89
C ASN A 221 3.41 1.93 -2.80
N THR A 222 2.81 3.05 -2.45
CA THR A 222 1.60 3.57 -3.09
C THR A 222 1.79 3.80 -4.60
N PHE A 223 2.96 4.31 -5.04
CA PHE A 223 3.23 4.61 -6.46
C PHE A 223 3.50 3.35 -7.30
N ALA A 224 3.92 2.26 -6.67
CA ALA A 224 4.19 0.99 -7.35
C ALA A 224 3.00 0.03 -7.32
N SER A 225 2.30 -0.08 -6.20
CA SER A 225 1.37 -1.17 -5.89
C SER A 225 2.04 -2.55 -5.72
N PRO A 226 1.38 -3.54 -5.11
CA PRO A 226 1.95 -4.89 -4.96
C PRO A 226 2.17 -5.63 -6.29
N TYR A 227 1.62 -5.14 -7.38
CA TYR A 227 1.88 -5.70 -8.70
C TYR A 227 3.27 -5.36 -9.23
N VAL A 228 3.70 -4.12 -9.03
CA VAL A 228 4.97 -3.63 -9.55
C VAL A 228 6.13 -3.94 -8.61
N GLN A 229 5.92 -3.81 -7.30
CA GLN A 229 6.96 -3.98 -6.28
C GLN A 229 6.35 -4.53 -5.00
N ARG A 230 7.06 -5.44 -4.33
CA ARG A 230 6.65 -6.05 -3.06
C ARG A 230 7.72 -5.85 -2.00
N PRO A 231 7.63 -4.78 -1.22
CA PRO A 231 8.64 -4.43 -0.23
C PRO A 231 8.94 -5.51 0.79
N VAL A 232 7.90 -6.26 1.22
CA VAL A 232 8.09 -7.36 2.19
C VAL A 232 8.98 -8.46 1.65
N GLU A 233 8.87 -8.79 0.35
CA GLU A 233 9.76 -9.76 -0.31
C GLU A 233 11.20 -9.23 -0.46
N LEU A 234 11.37 -7.90 -0.43
CA LEU A 234 12.67 -7.22 -0.47
C LEU A 234 13.29 -7.02 0.94
N GLY A 235 12.63 -7.51 1.99
CA GLY A 235 13.11 -7.46 3.36
C GLY A 235 12.52 -6.35 4.24
N ALA A 236 11.58 -5.55 3.72
CA ALA A 236 10.88 -4.57 4.54
C ALA A 236 10.01 -5.25 5.61
N THR A 237 9.97 -4.66 6.80
CA THR A 237 9.11 -5.12 7.90
C THR A 237 7.65 -4.82 7.61
N LEU A 238 7.40 -3.65 6.99
CA LEU A 238 6.06 -3.14 6.69
C LEU A 238 6.01 -2.63 5.24
N SER A 239 4.98 -3.03 4.51
CA SER A 239 4.57 -2.40 3.25
C SER A 239 3.29 -1.62 3.50
N LEU A 240 3.30 -0.32 3.24
CA LEU A 240 2.16 0.57 3.35
C LEU A 240 1.72 0.99 1.95
N SER A 241 0.43 1.04 1.72
CA SER A 241 -0.12 1.60 0.48
C SER A 241 -1.44 2.34 0.73
N SER A 242 -1.63 3.47 0.07
CA SER A 242 -2.96 4.07 -0.08
C SER A 242 -3.75 3.24 -1.10
N THR A 243 -4.74 2.50 -0.64
CA THR A 243 -5.62 1.72 -1.55
C THR A 243 -6.50 2.61 -2.40
N THR A 244 -6.66 3.89 -2.04
CA THR A 244 -7.29 4.96 -2.82
C THR A 244 -6.76 5.05 -4.26
N LYS A 245 -5.48 4.68 -4.46
CA LYS A 245 -4.73 4.85 -5.71
C LYS A 245 -4.90 3.60 -6.60
N TYR A 246 -3.83 3.06 -7.14
CA TYR A 246 -3.86 1.93 -8.07
C TYR A 246 -4.65 0.72 -7.58
N ILE A 247 -4.61 0.41 -6.28
CA ILE A 247 -5.26 -0.79 -5.75
C ILE A 247 -6.76 -0.75 -6.04
N ASN A 248 -7.44 0.31 -5.67
CA ASN A 248 -8.83 0.54 -6.07
C ASN A 248 -8.94 0.93 -7.56
N GLY A 249 -8.25 2.01 -7.96
CA GLY A 249 -8.05 2.44 -9.33
C GLY A 249 -9.27 3.03 -10.04
N HIS A 250 -10.34 3.41 -9.32
CA HIS A 250 -11.58 3.90 -9.92
C HIS A 250 -12.05 5.25 -9.35
N SER A 251 -11.20 5.93 -8.56
CA SER A 251 -11.46 7.27 -8.01
C SER A 251 -12.75 7.42 -7.21
N ASP A 252 -13.29 6.31 -6.67
CA ASP A 252 -14.62 6.22 -6.06
C ASP A 252 -14.59 5.84 -4.57
N CYS A 253 -13.41 5.58 -3.96
CA CYS A 253 -13.27 5.32 -2.54
C CYS A 253 -11.93 5.74 -1.96
N LEU A 254 -11.87 5.85 -0.64
CA LEU A 254 -10.65 6.06 0.12
C LEU A 254 -10.25 4.79 0.86
N GLY A 255 -8.94 4.60 1.07
CA GLY A 255 -8.47 3.50 1.90
C GLY A 255 -6.96 3.47 2.03
N GLY A 256 -6.50 2.65 2.97
CA GLY A 256 -5.09 2.35 3.19
C GLY A 256 -4.91 0.91 3.62
N VAL A 257 -3.70 0.41 3.52
CA VAL A 257 -3.32 -0.93 3.99
C VAL A 257 -1.90 -0.89 4.52
N VAL A 258 -1.65 -1.70 5.56
CA VAL A 258 -0.29 -2.07 6.01
C VAL A 258 -0.20 -3.58 5.96
N ALA A 259 0.79 -4.11 5.24
CA ALA A 259 1.07 -5.54 5.14
C ALA A 259 2.40 -5.87 5.82
N THR A 260 2.49 -7.04 6.46
CA THR A 260 3.67 -7.47 7.21
C THR A 260 3.73 -8.99 7.37
N ASN A 261 4.96 -9.51 7.57
CA ASN A 261 5.19 -10.88 8.05
C ASN A 261 5.38 -10.97 9.56
N ASP A 262 5.49 -9.84 10.24
CA ASP A 262 5.74 -9.76 11.68
C ASP A 262 4.42 -9.75 12.46
N ALA A 263 4.19 -10.80 13.28
CA ALA A 263 2.97 -10.95 14.07
C ALA A 263 2.80 -9.82 15.12
N GLN A 264 3.90 -9.30 15.67
CA GLN A 264 3.82 -8.20 16.66
C GLN A 264 3.39 -6.90 15.99
N TRP A 265 3.88 -6.64 14.76
CA TRP A 265 3.42 -5.49 13.99
C TRP A 265 1.96 -5.66 13.55
N GLN A 266 1.53 -6.87 13.21
CA GLN A 266 0.12 -7.13 12.93
C GLN A 266 -0.77 -6.81 14.15
N GLU A 267 -0.40 -7.25 15.34
CA GLU A 267 -1.13 -6.93 16.58
C GLU A 267 -1.20 -5.43 16.83
N LYS A 268 -0.08 -4.70 16.64
CA LYS A 268 -0.04 -3.23 16.77
C LYS A 268 -0.97 -2.55 15.78
N MET A 269 -1.00 -3.02 14.52
CA MET A 269 -1.85 -2.43 13.48
C MET A 269 -3.34 -2.67 13.77
N MET A 270 -3.72 -3.87 14.15
CA MET A 270 -5.09 -4.19 14.56
C MET A 270 -5.52 -3.40 15.80
N PHE A 271 -4.63 -3.26 16.77
CA PHE A 271 -4.90 -2.45 17.97
C PHE A 271 -5.11 -0.97 17.60
N ALA A 272 -4.22 -0.39 16.78
CA ALA A 272 -4.34 1.00 16.34
C ALA A 272 -5.62 1.22 15.53
N GLN A 273 -5.96 0.31 14.60
CA GLN A 273 -7.19 0.36 13.83
C GLN A 273 -8.42 0.46 14.75
N LYS A 274 -8.51 -0.43 15.74
CA LYS A 274 -9.64 -0.51 16.68
C LYS A 274 -9.65 0.65 17.68
N ALA A 275 -8.51 0.96 18.31
CA ALA A 275 -8.43 1.91 19.41
C ALA A 275 -8.56 3.37 18.93
N LEU A 276 -8.00 3.70 17.77
CA LEU A 276 -8.05 5.02 17.19
C LEU A 276 -9.23 5.23 16.23
N GLY A 277 -10.01 4.18 15.94
CA GLY A 277 -11.15 4.26 15.05
C GLY A 277 -10.74 4.48 13.59
N LEU A 278 -9.67 3.83 13.12
CA LEU A 278 -9.08 4.04 11.80
C LEU A 278 -9.57 3.02 10.75
N GLN A 279 -10.54 2.18 11.09
CA GLN A 279 -11.09 1.16 10.18
C GLN A 279 -11.74 1.80 8.93
N PRO A 280 -11.73 1.12 7.76
CA PRO A 280 -12.44 1.61 6.58
C PRO A 280 -13.96 1.52 6.74
N SER A 281 -14.71 2.10 5.83
CA SER A 281 -16.12 1.77 5.63
C SER A 281 -16.22 0.36 5.00
N PRO A 282 -17.21 -0.48 5.37
CA PRO A 282 -17.44 -1.76 4.69
C PRO A 282 -17.68 -1.59 3.19
N PHE A 283 -18.32 -0.50 2.78
CA PHE A 283 -18.57 -0.21 1.37
C PHE A 283 -17.28 0.13 0.63
N ASP A 284 -16.40 0.98 1.19
CA ASP A 284 -15.11 1.31 0.59
C ASP A 284 -14.19 0.07 0.52
N ALA A 285 -14.22 -0.78 1.54
CA ALA A 285 -13.50 -2.04 1.52
C ALA A 285 -14.00 -2.97 0.41
N TRP A 286 -15.31 -3.01 0.18
CA TRP A 286 -15.92 -3.79 -0.90
C TRP A 286 -15.57 -3.23 -2.28
N LEU A 287 -15.64 -1.89 -2.48
CA LEU A 287 -15.23 -1.23 -3.72
C LEU A 287 -13.75 -1.51 -4.02
N THR A 288 -12.89 -1.40 -3.01
CA THR A 288 -11.47 -1.72 -3.14
C THR A 288 -11.26 -3.18 -3.52
N ALA A 289 -11.95 -4.13 -2.86
CA ALA A 289 -11.90 -5.56 -3.18
C ALA A 289 -12.40 -5.85 -4.60
N ARG A 290 -13.34 -5.08 -5.11
CA ARG A 290 -13.80 -5.15 -6.50
C ARG A 290 -12.75 -4.58 -7.46
N GLY A 291 -12.25 -3.36 -7.19
CA GLY A 291 -11.29 -2.66 -8.05
C GLY A 291 -9.96 -3.42 -8.19
N GLN A 292 -9.44 -3.99 -7.10
CA GLN A 292 -8.17 -4.72 -7.10
C GLN A 292 -8.17 -5.97 -8.00
N ARG A 293 -9.34 -6.53 -8.35
CA ARG A 293 -9.45 -7.73 -9.21
C ARG A 293 -8.91 -7.50 -10.63
N THR A 294 -8.85 -6.26 -11.07
CA THR A 294 -8.28 -5.86 -12.36
C THR A 294 -6.92 -5.17 -12.22
N LEU A 295 -6.31 -5.19 -11.04
CA LEU A 295 -5.07 -4.46 -10.76
C LEU A 295 -3.96 -4.81 -11.76
N GLU A 296 -3.72 -6.10 -12.03
CA GLU A 296 -2.71 -6.53 -12.99
C GLU A 296 -2.93 -5.94 -14.37
N LEU A 297 -4.14 -6.08 -14.92
CA LEU A 297 -4.48 -5.56 -16.25
C LEU A 297 -4.32 -4.04 -16.34
N ARG A 298 -4.75 -3.34 -15.29
CA ARG A 298 -4.63 -1.88 -15.22
C ARG A 298 -3.18 -1.44 -15.13
N MET A 299 -2.37 -2.08 -14.26
CA MET A 299 -0.96 -1.73 -14.08
C MET A 299 -0.13 -1.98 -15.34
N GLU A 300 -0.42 -3.03 -16.11
CA GLU A 300 0.24 -3.26 -17.40
C GLU A 300 -0.12 -2.15 -18.40
N ARG A 301 -1.39 -1.75 -18.48
CA ARG A 301 -1.82 -0.69 -19.38
C ARG A 301 -1.29 0.68 -18.96
N HIS A 302 -1.36 1.03 -17.67
CA HIS A 302 -0.76 2.24 -17.12
C HIS A 302 0.73 2.35 -17.47
N ALA A 303 1.49 1.28 -17.23
CA ALA A 303 2.93 1.28 -17.46
C ALA A 303 3.28 1.36 -18.94
N SER A 304 2.54 0.66 -19.81
CA SER A 304 2.72 0.73 -21.26
C SER A 304 2.49 2.16 -21.78
N ASN A 305 1.36 2.76 -21.40
CA ASN A 305 1.02 4.12 -21.80
C ASN A 305 2.04 5.14 -21.25
N ALA A 306 2.43 5.00 -19.97
CA ALA A 306 3.38 5.91 -19.34
C ALA A 306 4.78 5.83 -19.98
N LEU A 307 5.25 4.63 -20.32
CA LEU A 307 6.54 4.46 -21.01
C LEU A 307 6.54 5.09 -22.40
N GLU A 308 5.49 4.86 -23.18
CA GLU A 308 5.35 5.46 -24.53
C GLU A 308 5.34 6.99 -24.46
N LEU A 309 4.54 7.56 -23.56
CA LEU A 309 4.47 9.01 -23.37
C LEU A 309 5.79 9.58 -22.83
N ALA A 310 6.46 8.89 -21.92
CA ALA A 310 7.72 9.35 -21.36
C ALA A 310 8.82 9.38 -22.44
N GLN A 311 8.96 8.34 -23.26
CA GLN A 311 9.89 8.27 -24.36
C GLN A 311 9.63 9.36 -25.41
N TRP A 312 8.36 9.60 -25.70
CA TRP A 312 7.97 10.64 -26.64
C TRP A 312 8.24 12.05 -26.08
N LEU A 313 7.90 12.31 -24.81
CA LEU A 313 8.13 13.62 -24.16
C LEU A 313 9.62 13.99 -24.09
N GLU A 314 10.54 13.05 -23.89
CA GLU A 314 11.99 13.32 -23.88
C GLU A 314 12.49 13.96 -25.20
N THR A 315 11.75 13.79 -26.29
CA THR A 315 12.12 14.31 -27.61
C THR A 315 11.47 15.65 -27.94
N ARG A 316 10.65 16.19 -27.01
CA ARG A 316 9.88 17.41 -27.30
C ARG A 316 10.62 18.69 -26.93
N LYS A 317 10.55 19.69 -27.81
CA LYS A 317 11.03 21.03 -27.51
C LYS A 317 10.23 21.60 -26.32
N GLY A 318 10.88 22.33 -25.43
CA GLY A 318 10.26 22.90 -24.25
C GLY A 318 10.09 21.92 -23.08
N VAL A 319 10.45 20.64 -23.25
CA VAL A 319 10.58 19.67 -22.18
C VAL A 319 12.05 19.52 -21.81
N ARG A 320 12.42 20.01 -20.62
CA ARG A 320 13.81 20.00 -20.16
C ARG A 320 14.26 18.62 -19.68
N CYS A 321 13.38 17.89 -19.00
CA CYS A 321 13.69 16.59 -18.41
C CYS A 321 12.39 15.80 -18.20
N VAL A 322 12.45 14.49 -18.44
CA VAL A 322 11.38 13.55 -18.08
C VAL A 322 11.94 12.55 -17.06
N ARG A 323 11.20 12.28 -16.02
CA ARG A 323 11.52 11.22 -15.07
C ARG A 323 10.48 10.12 -15.14
N TYR A 324 10.92 8.94 -15.45
CA TYR A 324 10.13 7.71 -15.41
C TYR A 324 11.06 6.54 -15.13
N PRO A 325 10.78 5.68 -14.14
CA PRO A 325 11.76 4.69 -13.65
C PRO A 325 12.32 3.74 -14.71
N PHE A 326 11.56 3.51 -15.79
CA PHE A 326 11.94 2.61 -16.90
C PHE A 326 12.43 3.33 -18.15
N LEU A 327 12.77 4.63 -18.07
CA LEU A 327 13.56 5.31 -19.08
C LEU A 327 15.06 5.07 -18.84
N PRO A 328 15.86 4.78 -19.90
CA PRO A 328 17.30 4.65 -19.76
C PRO A 328 18.02 5.90 -19.21
N SER A 329 17.42 7.08 -19.39
CA SER A 329 17.89 8.36 -18.83
C SER A 329 17.65 8.52 -17.32
N HIS A 330 16.82 7.65 -16.70
CA HIS A 330 16.53 7.76 -15.29
C HIS A 330 17.76 7.39 -14.44
N PRO A 331 18.16 8.21 -13.43
CA PRO A 331 19.39 7.97 -12.66
C PRO A 331 19.48 6.58 -12.03
N GLN A 332 18.34 6.04 -11.54
CA GLN A 332 18.25 4.72 -10.93
C GLN A 332 17.65 3.66 -11.87
N TYR A 333 17.77 3.81 -13.20
CA TYR A 333 17.18 2.87 -14.19
C TYR A 333 17.59 1.41 -13.91
N ALA A 334 18.86 1.13 -13.68
CA ALA A 334 19.34 -0.22 -13.43
C ALA A 334 18.75 -0.82 -12.14
N LEU A 335 18.56 0.00 -11.10
CA LEU A 335 17.93 -0.41 -9.86
C LEU A 335 16.43 -0.67 -10.07
N ALA A 336 15.72 0.24 -10.75
CA ALA A 336 14.32 0.08 -11.07
C ALA A 336 14.07 -1.24 -11.84
N ARG A 337 14.88 -1.53 -12.86
CA ARG A 337 14.80 -2.76 -13.65
C ARG A 337 15.04 -4.04 -12.84
N ARG A 338 15.81 -3.97 -11.77
CA ARG A 338 16.08 -5.09 -10.86
C ARG A 338 14.98 -5.28 -9.82
N GLN A 339 14.42 -4.19 -9.31
CA GLN A 339 13.52 -4.17 -8.15
C GLN A 339 12.03 -4.16 -8.51
N MET A 340 11.68 -3.57 -9.64
CA MET A 340 10.31 -3.34 -10.08
C MET A 340 9.97 -4.16 -11.32
N LYS A 341 8.72 -4.60 -11.44
CA LYS A 341 8.24 -5.35 -12.61
C LYS A 341 8.09 -4.45 -13.85
N ASN A 342 7.60 -3.22 -13.66
CA ASN A 342 7.49 -2.17 -14.67
C ASN A 342 7.62 -0.77 -14.01
N GLY A 343 7.56 0.30 -14.79
CA GLY A 343 7.75 1.67 -14.29
C GLY A 343 6.52 2.30 -13.62
N SER A 344 5.43 1.56 -13.44
CA SER A 344 4.14 2.11 -12.98
C SER A 344 3.52 3.10 -13.98
N GLY A 345 2.50 3.83 -13.59
CA GLY A 345 1.77 4.79 -14.44
C GLY A 345 2.05 6.26 -14.13
N ILE A 346 3.06 6.57 -13.30
CA ILE A 346 3.41 7.96 -12.99
C ILE A 346 4.66 8.36 -13.77
N LEU A 347 4.60 9.49 -14.45
CA LEU A 347 5.77 10.18 -14.96
C LEU A 347 5.79 11.64 -14.51
N THR A 348 6.96 12.24 -14.46
CA THR A 348 7.10 13.67 -14.25
C THR A 348 7.89 14.29 -15.40
N ALA A 349 7.46 15.49 -15.82
CA ALA A 349 8.14 16.27 -16.84
C ALA A 349 8.40 17.68 -16.33
N HIS A 350 9.62 18.18 -16.57
CA HIS A 350 9.96 19.57 -16.33
C HIS A 350 9.79 20.32 -17.63
N LEU A 351 8.81 21.22 -17.69
CA LEU A 351 8.66 22.15 -18.79
C LEU A 351 9.61 23.34 -18.57
N ASP A 352 10.21 23.80 -19.63
CA ASP A 352 11.08 24.97 -19.59
C ASP A 352 10.26 26.27 -19.69
N CYS A 353 9.46 26.51 -18.66
CA CYS A 353 8.52 27.62 -18.61
C CYS A 353 8.26 28.05 -17.14
N PRO A 354 7.76 29.30 -16.94
CA PRO A 354 7.34 29.77 -15.61
C PRO A 354 6.03 29.11 -15.16
N GLN A 355 5.72 29.26 -13.86
CA GLN A 355 4.59 28.61 -13.20
C GLN A 355 3.23 28.88 -13.84
N ASP A 356 2.97 30.11 -14.24
CA ASP A 356 1.69 30.51 -14.87
C ASP A 356 1.46 29.78 -16.19
N VAL A 357 2.51 29.63 -17.00
CA VAL A 357 2.51 28.88 -18.27
C VAL A 357 2.32 27.38 -18.01
N ALA A 358 2.99 26.82 -17.00
CA ALA A 358 2.80 25.43 -16.61
C ALA A 358 1.37 25.13 -16.13
N LEU A 359 0.76 26.05 -15.39
CA LEU A 359 -0.63 25.94 -14.96
C LEU A 359 -1.61 26.13 -16.12
N GLU A 360 -1.31 27.04 -17.06
CA GLU A 360 -2.10 27.21 -18.27
C GLU A 360 -2.07 25.93 -19.13
N PHE A 361 -0.89 25.33 -19.29
CA PHE A 361 -0.74 24.04 -19.95
C PHE A 361 -1.69 22.99 -19.32
N CYS A 362 -1.63 22.81 -17.99
CA CYS A 362 -2.50 21.85 -17.30
C CYS A 362 -3.99 22.11 -17.54
N ARG A 363 -4.42 23.38 -17.57
CA ARG A 363 -5.84 23.76 -17.76
C ARG A 363 -6.34 23.56 -19.19
N LYS A 364 -5.46 23.57 -20.18
CA LYS A 364 -5.80 23.40 -21.60
C LYS A 364 -5.89 21.95 -22.04
N LEU A 365 -5.31 21.02 -21.26
CA LEU A 365 -5.48 19.60 -21.51
C LEU A 365 -6.96 19.19 -21.40
N ARG A 366 -7.40 18.31 -22.28
CA ARG A 366 -8.79 17.87 -22.38
C ARG A 366 -9.04 16.49 -21.80
N LEU A 367 -8.04 15.61 -21.93
CA LEU A 367 -8.11 14.24 -21.42
C LEU A 367 -7.49 14.12 -20.02
N PHE A 368 -6.51 14.95 -19.70
CA PHE A 368 -5.91 15.01 -18.38
C PHE A 368 -6.66 15.99 -17.48
N THR A 369 -7.29 15.48 -16.45
CA THR A 369 -7.92 16.35 -15.45
C THR A 369 -6.85 16.96 -14.54
N LEU A 370 -6.84 18.30 -14.39
CA LEU A 370 -6.01 18.99 -13.39
C LEU A 370 -6.57 18.72 -12.00
N ALA A 371 -5.98 17.76 -11.29
CA ALA A 371 -6.43 17.32 -9.97
C ALA A 371 -5.30 16.73 -9.13
N GLU A 372 -5.50 16.72 -7.82
CA GLU A 372 -4.72 15.86 -6.94
C GLU A 372 -5.19 14.42 -7.09
N SER A 373 -4.43 13.48 -6.56
CA SER A 373 -4.61 12.04 -6.68
C SER A 373 -3.80 11.43 -7.83
N LEU A 374 -3.96 10.12 -8.04
CA LEU A 374 -3.28 9.33 -9.06
C LEU A 374 -3.84 7.91 -9.11
N GLY A 375 -3.48 7.15 -10.15
CA GLY A 375 -3.70 5.71 -10.22
C GLY A 375 -5.13 5.30 -10.52
N GLY A 376 -6.01 6.25 -10.87
CA GLY A 376 -7.30 5.98 -11.46
C GLY A 376 -7.18 5.53 -12.91
N VAL A 377 -8.26 4.96 -13.46
CA VAL A 377 -8.35 4.58 -14.87
C VAL A 377 -8.27 5.78 -15.81
N GLU A 378 -8.67 6.95 -15.33
CA GLU A 378 -8.55 8.26 -16.02
C GLU A 378 -7.17 8.89 -15.81
N SER A 379 -6.71 9.64 -16.78
CA SER A 379 -5.47 10.41 -16.72
C SER A 379 -5.62 11.71 -15.93
N LEU A 380 -4.67 11.97 -15.02
CA LEU A 380 -4.61 13.19 -14.22
C LEU A 380 -3.28 13.92 -14.43
N VAL A 381 -3.30 15.24 -14.30
CA VAL A 381 -2.11 16.07 -14.22
C VAL A 381 -2.16 16.91 -12.95
N CYS A 382 -1.03 17.10 -12.28
CA CYS A 382 -0.93 18.08 -11.21
C CYS A 382 0.37 18.88 -11.30
N HIS A 383 0.34 20.08 -10.74
CA HIS A 383 1.49 20.97 -10.59
C HIS A 383 1.95 20.88 -9.12
N PRO A 384 3.00 20.11 -8.80
CA PRO A 384 3.37 19.81 -7.42
C PRO A 384 3.64 21.04 -6.57
N SER A 385 4.32 22.06 -7.12
CA SER A 385 4.74 23.25 -6.36
C SER A 385 3.57 24.11 -5.87
N SER A 386 2.43 24.13 -6.57
CA SER A 386 1.24 24.88 -6.14
C SER A 386 0.11 24.01 -5.57
N MET A 387 0.24 22.68 -5.64
CA MET A 387 -0.79 21.73 -5.17
C MET A 387 -0.24 20.82 -4.07
N THR A 388 0.23 19.64 -4.39
CA THR A 388 0.61 18.59 -3.43
C THR A 388 1.74 18.98 -2.48
N HIS A 389 2.63 19.90 -2.87
CA HIS A 389 3.77 20.38 -2.10
C HIS A 389 3.69 21.88 -1.78
N ALA A 390 2.53 22.51 -1.93
CA ALA A 390 2.34 23.94 -1.66
C ALA A 390 2.66 24.34 -0.21
N SER A 391 2.52 23.39 0.73
CA SER A 391 2.85 23.62 2.15
C SER A 391 4.33 23.55 2.49
N VAL A 392 5.18 23.08 1.56
CA VAL A 392 6.63 23.03 1.73
C VAL A 392 7.23 24.38 1.30
N PRO A 393 8.16 24.98 2.06
CA PRO A 393 8.78 26.25 1.69
C PRO A 393 9.43 26.19 0.31
N PRO A 394 9.33 27.29 -0.50
CA PRO A 394 9.83 27.31 -1.89
C PRO A 394 11.31 26.96 -2.03
N GLU A 395 12.14 27.43 -1.09
CA GLU A 395 13.57 27.14 -1.06
C GLU A 395 13.86 25.65 -0.84
N VAL A 396 13.09 25.00 0.04
CA VAL A 396 13.21 23.56 0.31
C VAL A 396 12.77 22.74 -0.93
N ARG A 397 11.65 23.12 -1.56
CA ARG A 397 11.18 22.47 -2.77
C ARG A 397 12.22 22.54 -3.90
N ARG A 398 12.80 23.74 -4.14
CA ARG A 398 13.83 23.92 -5.19
C ARG A 398 15.09 23.13 -4.89
N ALA A 399 15.51 23.05 -3.62
CA ALA A 399 16.69 22.30 -3.20
C ALA A 399 16.58 20.81 -3.55
N VAL A 400 15.37 20.24 -3.46
CA VAL A 400 15.11 18.84 -3.83
C VAL A 400 14.68 18.65 -5.30
N GLY A 401 14.61 19.73 -6.11
CA GLY A 401 14.31 19.67 -7.54
C GLY A 401 12.82 19.77 -7.91
N ILE A 402 11.99 20.27 -6.98
CA ILE A 402 10.57 20.60 -7.25
C ILE A 402 10.49 22.09 -7.60
N ASP A 403 10.59 22.40 -8.88
CA ASP A 403 10.52 23.75 -9.42
C ASP A 403 9.15 24.09 -10.03
N ASP A 404 9.04 25.32 -10.56
CA ASP A 404 7.80 25.87 -11.06
C ASP A 404 7.34 25.29 -12.42
N GLY A 405 8.23 24.63 -13.15
CA GLY A 405 7.93 23.94 -14.42
C GLY A 405 7.66 22.45 -14.25
N LEU A 406 7.73 21.91 -13.03
CA LEU A 406 7.52 20.49 -12.79
C LEU A 406 6.04 20.12 -12.84
N LEU A 407 5.70 19.18 -13.72
CA LEU A 407 4.39 18.55 -13.81
C LEU A 407 4.47 17.07 -13.47
N ARG A 408 3.49 16.56 -12.74
CA ARG A 408 3.31 15.12 -12.50
C ARG A 408 2.08 14.64 -13.25
N PHE A 409 2.26 13.66 -14.11
CA PHE A 409 1.21 12.99 -14.84
C PHE A 409 0.94 11.62 -14.20
N SER A 410 -0.32 11.36 -13.89
CA SER A 410 -0.84 10.03 -13.61
C SER A 410 -1.51 9.53 -14.88
N ILE A 411 -0.84 8.64 -15.57
CA ILE A 411 -1.28 8.13 -16.85
C ILE A 411 -2.34 7.06 -16.64
N GLY A 412 -3.48 7.23 -17.24
CA GLY A 412 -4.61 6.29 -17.19
C GLY A 412 -4.49 5.14 -18.18
N ILE A 413 -5.62 4.49 -18.45
CA ILE A 413 -5.69 3.32 -19.34
C ILE A 413 -6.33 3.64 -20.71
N GLU A 414 -6.50 4.93 -21.02
CA GLU A 414 -7.03 5.42 -22.28
C GLU A 414 -6.14 4.98 -23.45
N ASP A 415 -6.50 5.34 -24.68
CA ASP A 415 -5.64 5.13 -25.84
C ASP A 415 -4.41 6.05 -25.77
N ALA A 416 -3.21 5.49 -25.79
CA ALA A 416 -1.96 6.23 -25.64
C ALA A 416 -1.78 7.30 -26.72
N ARG A 417 -2.27 7.03 -27.96
CA ARG A 417 -2.24 8.00 -29.06
C ARG A 417 -3.07 9.23 -28.72
N ASP A 418 -4.26 9.07 -28.16
CA ASP A 418 -5.15 10.18 -27.83
C ASP A 418 -4.55 11.04 -26.71
N LEU A 419 -3.96 10.40 -25.69
CA LEU A 419 -3.24 11.10 -24.63
C LEU A 419 -2.04 11.89 -25.15
N ARG A 420 -1.30 11.32 -26.08
CA ARG A 420 -0.19 11.99 -26.74
C ARG A 420 -0.65 13.19 -27.57
N GLU A 421 -1.70 13.03 -28.39
CA GLU A 421 -2.27 14.10 -29.20
C GLU A 421 -2.78 15.26 -28.32
N ASP A 422 -3.40 14.98 -27.18
CA ASP A 422 -3.86 16.00 -26.24
C ASP A 422 -2.69 16.84 -25.71
N ILE A 423 -1.60 16.19 -25.28
CA ILE A 423 -0.38 16.87 -24.82
C ILE A 423 0.28 17.68 -25.98
N GLU A 424 0.42 17.09 -27.17
CA GLU A 424 1.06 17.71 -28.32
C GLU A 424 0.37 19.03 -28.74
N ASN A 425 -0.97 18.98 -28.81
CA ASN A 425 -1.78 20.13 -29.17
C ASN A 425 -1.59 21.31 -28.22
N VAL A 426 -1.46 21.04 -26.93
CA VAL A 426 -1.28 22.09 -25.93
C VAL A 426 0.18 22.56 -25.88
N LEU A 427 1.13 21.63 -25.94
CA LEU A 427 2.56 21.93 -25.88
C LEU A 427 2.99 22.85 -27.04
N THR A 428 2.56 22.52 -28.25
CA THR A 428 2.86 23.34 -29.48
C THR A 428 2.25 24.74 -29.40
N GLY A 429 1.06 24.87 -28.80
CA GLY A 429 0.36 26.17 -28.68
C GLY A 429 0.87 27.10 -27.59
N ILE A 430 1.63 26.56 -26.59
CA ILE A 430 2.08 27.33 -25.42
C ILE A 430 3.61 27.51 -25.40
N ILE A 431 4.37 26.51 -25.81
CA ILE A 431 5.84 26.47 -25.64
C ILE A 431 6.54 26.44 -27.04
N GLY A 432 5.81 26.17 -28.12
CA GLY A 432 6.30 26.20 -29.51
C GLY A 432 6.46 27.60 -30.03
#